data_700dfb3c36d9d310abf9bd45e82d5406
#
_entry.id   700dfb3c36d9d310abf9bd45e82d5406
#
_cell.length_a   1.000
_cell.length_b   1.000
_cell.length_c   1.000
_cell.angle_alpha   90.00
_cell.angle_beta   90.00
_cell.angle_gamma   90.00
#
_symmetry.space_group_name_H-M   'P 1'
#
loop_
_entity.id
_entity.type
_entity.pdbx_description
1 polymer ?
#
loop_
_entity_poly.entity_id
_entity_poly.type
_entity_poly.pdbx_seq_one_letter_code
_entity_poly.pdbx_strand_id
1 'polypeptide(L)'
;MVKYGFFNSMEGDRVYSAEDLACMYDGLVSDGVIRGLGAQLEVTACDKMQVLIGTGKAIVGRKWIWNTEQLALAVPPANESSVRLDLIVARADFVNRKVSFEVVKGDDIGSLPKPVDTSTIKEIPLATLSIPAAATKIKTENIHDSRKFATITNLQNSATEYESKGAVFASQEAEGDTPKFYQVPDSKVTVRVLELNGNKFVDVTAQNIDIWLEKGKSYEIKPLMPSGELYQIPRFATVVPMYGGNGQADYIGPAVDSSDNRTHFGFIAYDESTTGKKIRLSALKISYMLLNKEQKLTY
;
A
#
# COMPACT_ATOMS: atom_id res chain seq x y z
N MET A 1 5.17 -13.82 32.06
CA MET A 1 6.62 -13.57 32.33
C MET A 1 7.02 -12.35 31.53
N VAL A 2 7.69 -11.37 32.14
CA VAL A 2 8.24 -10.18 31.45
C VAL A 2 9.64 -10.52 30.97
N LYS A 3 9.95 -10.28 29.68
CA LYS A 3 11.30 -10.38 29.10
C LYS A 3 11.83 -9.00 28.82
N TYR A 4 13.10 -8.77 29.06
CA TYR A 4 13.84 -7.54 28.79
C TYR A 4 15.29 -7.89 28.43
N GLY A 5 16.00 -6.99 27.71
CA GLY A 5 17.33 -7.36 27.25
C GLY A 5 18.21 -6.17 26.86
N PHE A 6 19.41 -6.49 26.36
CA PHE A 6 20.45 -5.60 25.83
C PHE A 6 21.09 -4.66 26.83
N PHE A 7 21.09 -5.05 28.10
CA PHE A 7 21.98 -4.45 29.10
C PHE A 7 23.36 -5.11 29.01
N ASN A 8 24.41 -4.35 29.26
CA ASN A 8 25.77 -4.90 29.34
C ASN A 8 25.84 -5.97 30.43
N SER A 9 26.52 -7.08 30.11
CA SER A 9 26.81 -8.10 31.12
C SER A 9 27.87 -7.57 32.11
N MET A 10 27.58 -7.74 33.37
CA MET A 10 28.56 -7.53 34.46
C MET A 10 28.90 -8.89 35.00
N GLU A 11 30.17 -9.30 34.93
CA GLU A 11 30.65 -10.59 35.39
C GLU A 11 29.95 -11.84 34.80
N GLY A 12 29.41 -11.72 33.60
CA GLY A 12 28.75 -12.86 32.91
C GLY A 12 27.28 -13.11 33.32
N ASP A 13 26.64 -12.17 34.02
CA ASP A 13 25.27 -12.30 34.54
C ASP A 13 24.19 -12.27 33.43
N ARG A 14 24.57 -11.88 32.20
CA ARG A 14 23.60 -11.77 31.08
C ARG A 14 24.08 -12.51 29.86
N VAL A 15 23.21 -13.41 29.38
CA VAL A 15 23.39 -14.19 28.16
C VAL A 15 22.17 -14.00 27.28
N TYR A 16 22.38 -13.51 26.06
CA TYR A 16 21.32 -13.33 25.08
C TYR A 16 21.41 -14.39 23.99
N SER A 17 20.26 -14.96 23.65
CA SER A 17 20.14 -15.91 22.58
C SER A 17 19.86 -15.23 21.24
N ALA A 18 20.02 -15.99 20.14
CA ALA A 18 19.59 -15.53 18.82
C ALA A 18 18.08 -15.23 18.76
N GLU A 19 17.28 -15.88 19.61
CA GLU A 19 15.85 -15.64 19.72
C GLU A 19 15.53 -14.30 20.41
N ASP A 20 16.32 -13.92 21.42
CA ASP A 20 16.17 -12.62 22.07
C ASP A 20 16.49 -11.48 21.10
N LEU A 21 17.48 -11.68 20.20
CA LEU A 21 17.77 -10.73 19.13
C LEU A 21 16.64 -10.69 18.08
N ALA A 22 16.13 -11.87 17.69
CA ALA A 22 15.08 -11.97 16.68
C ALA A 22 13.76 -11.34 17.14
N CYS A 23 13.42 -11.42 18.43
CA CYS A 23 12.18 -10.84 18.96
C CYS A 23 12.14 -9.31 18.89
N MET A 24 13.29 -8.63 18.76
CA MET A 24 13.33 -7.18 18.51
C MET A 24 12.70 -6.79 17.17
N TYR A 25 12.76 -7.69 16.18
CA TYR A 25 12.19 -7.44 14.85
C TYR A 25 10.69 -7.78 14.78
N ASP A 26 10.15 -8.45 15.80
CA ASP A 26 8.72 -8.76 15.87
C ASP A 26 7.88 -7.48 15.88
N GLY A 27 6.98 -7.37 14.92
CA GLY A 27 6.17 -6.18 14.74
C GLY A 27 6.88 -4.98 14.12
N LEU A 28 8.19 -5.04 13.86
CA LEU A 28 8.93 -3.98 13.16
C LEU A 28 9.05 -4.26 11.67
N VAL A 29 9.38 -5.51 11.31
CA VAL A 29 9.61 -5.88 9.91
C VAL A 29 8.82 -7.15 9.60
N SER A 30 8.06 -7.14 8.51
CA SER A 30 7.37 -8.34 8.01
C SER A 30 8.32 -9.27 7.27
N ASP A 31 7.95 -10.56 7.18
CA ASP A 31 8.63 -11.49 6.26
C ASP A 31 8.52 -11.00 4.81
N GLY A 32 9.62 -11.10 4.06
CA GLY A 32 9.68 -10.69 2.66
C GLY A 32 11.09 -10.34 2.19
N VAL A 33 11.19 -10.04 0.90
CA VAL A 33 12.42 -9.56 0.25
C VAL A 33 12.66 -8.10 0.62
N ILE A 34 13.88 -7.74 0.98
CA ILE A 34 14.23 -6.36 1.33
C ILE A 34 14.45 -5.55 0.04
N ARG A 35 13.70 -4.45 -0.09
CA ARG A 35 13.79 -3.55 -1.26
C ARG A 35 15.12 -2.81 -1.32
N GLY A 36 15.57 -2.50 -2.55
CA GLY A 36 16.74 -1.66 -2.80
C GLY A 36 18.10 -2.33 -2.54
N LEU A 37 18.13 -3.63 -2.27
CA LEU A 37 19.38 -4.38 -2.05
C LEU A 37 19.63 -5.39 -3.18
N GLY A 38 20.71 -5.18 -3.92
CA GLY A 38 21.11 -6.03 -5.04
C GLY A 38 20.02 -6.14 -6.10
N ALA A 39 19.86 -7.31 -6.71
CA ALA A 39 18.78 -7.63 -7.64
C ALA A 39 17.47 -8.01 -6.91
N GLN A 40 17.38 -7.81 -5.61
CA GLN A 40 16.18 -8.08 -4.80
C GLN A 40 15.69 -9.54 -4.95
N LEU A 41 16.62 -10.50 -5.03
CA LEU A 41 16.36 -11.93 -5.21
C LEU A 41 15.48 -12.24 -6.44
N GLU A 42 15.59 -11.45 -7.49
CA GLU A 42 14.87 -11.70 -8.75
C GLU A 42 15.23 -13.07 -9.32
N VAL A 43 14.21 -13.79 -9.77
CA VAL A 43 14.38 -15.09 -10.40
C VAL A 43 14.38 -14.92 -11.91
N THR A 44 15.43 -15.39 -12.58
CA THR A 44 15.62 -15.24 -14.03
C THR A 44 15.93 -16.58 -14.71
N ALA A 45 15.69 -16.66 -16.02
CA ALA A 45 15.98 -17.84 -16.83
C ALA A 45 17.46 -17.92 -17.20
N CYS A 46 17.96 -19.14 -17.46
CA CYS A 46 19.33 -19.37 -17.93
C CYS A 46 19.44 -20.44 -19.05
N ASP A 47 18.38 -20.63 -19.81
CA ASP A 47 18.33 -21.60 -20.94
C ASP A 47 18.63 -23.06 -20.58
N LYS A 48 18.39 -23.46 -19.34
CA LYS A 48 18.51 -24.82 -18.79
C LYS A 48 17.31 -25.15 -17.92
N MET A 49 17.18 -26.40 -17.43
CA MET A 49 16.22 -26.77 -16.40
C MET A 49 16.71 -26.28 -15.02
N GLN A 50 16.93 -24.99 -14.93
CA GLN A 50 17.30 -24.27 -13.70
C GLN A 50 16.92 -22.82 -13.85
N VAL A 51 16.84 -22.14 -12.74
CA VAL A 51 16.66 -20.68 -12.64
C VAL A 51 17.83 -20.06 -11.91
N LEU A 52 18.04 -18.76 -12.12
CA LEU A 52 19.05 -17.99 -11.42
C LEU A 52 18.35 -17.08 -10.43
N ILE A 53 18.79 -17.10 -9.18
CA ILE A 53 18.34 -16.17 -8.13
C ILE A 53 19.37 -15.06 -8.00
N GLY A 54 18.96 -13.84 -8.23
CA GLY A 54 19.81 -12.65 -8.13
C GLY A 54 20.25 -12.34 -6.71
N THR A 55 21.20 -11.43 -6.58
CA THR A 55 21.68 -10.95 -5.27
C THR A 55 20.56 -10.25 -4.48
N GLY A 56 20.65 -10.26 -3.15
CA GLY A 56 19.67 -9.59 -2.31
C GLY A 56 19.50 -10.23 -0.94
N LYS A 57 18.60 -9.68 -0.16
CA LYS A 57 18.29 -10.15 1.19
C LYS A 57 16.80 -10.39 1.36
N ALA A 58 16.46 -11.32 2.25
CA ALA A 58 15.09 -11.53 2.70
C ALA A 58 15.04 -11.86 4.19
N ILE A 59 13.87 -11.64 4.79
CA ILE A 59 13.51 -12.09 6.14
C ILE A 59 12.44 -13.16 5.98
N VAL A 60 12.65 -14.30 6.64
CA VAL A 60 11.74 -15.45 6.64
C VAL A 60 11.63 -15.98 8.05
N GLY A 61 10.47 -15.86 8.68
CA GLY A 61 10.25 -16.32 10.05
C GLY A 61 11.24 -15.71 11.05
N ARG A 62 11.50 -14.42 10.97
CA ARG A 62 12.49 -13.69 11.80
C ARG A 62 13.95 -14.14 11.60
N LYS A 63 14.24 -14.95 10.61
CA LYS A 63 15.59 -15.32 10.17
C LYS A 63 15.88 -14.58 8.89
N TRP A 64 17.15 -14.34 8.60
CA TRP A 64 17.55 -13.65 7.38
C TRP A 64 18.32 -14.57 6.43
N ILE A 65 18.22 -14.30 5.14
CA ILE A 65 19.07 -14.88 4.10
C ILE A 65 19.68 -13.75 3.27
N TRP A 66 20.94 -13.88 2.94
CA TRP A 66 21.66 -12.93 2.09
C TRP A 66 22.34 -13.68 0.95
N ASN A 67 21.83 -13.47 -0.25
CA ASN A 67 22.46 -13.96 -1.47
C ASN A 67 23.44 -12.91 -1.98
N THR A 68 24.75 -13.18 -1.87
CA THR A 68 25.83 -12.24 -2.22
C THR A 68 26.25 -12.32 -3.67
N GLU A 69 25.90 -13.42 -4.36
CA GLU A 69 26.19 -13.66 -5.76
C GLU A 69 25.01 -14.39 -6.43
N GLN A 70 25.00 -14.42 -7.76
CA GLN A 70 23.93 -15.11 -8.48
C GLN A 70 23.98 -16.61 -8.22
N LEU A 71 22.88 -17.19 -7.78
CA LEU A 71 22.75 -18.60 -7.42
C LEU A 71 21.91 -19.34 -8.45
N ALA A 72 22.45 -20.42 -9.01
CA ALA A 72 21.70 -21.33 -9.86
C ALA A 72 20.95 -22.36 -9.02
N LEU A 73 19.63 -22.48 -9.27
CA LEU A 73 18.76 -23.44 -8.61
C LEU A 73 18.19 -24.40 -9.63
N ALA A 74 18.49 -25.70 -9.47
CA ALA A 74 18.00 -26.73 -10.37
C ALA A 74 16.48 -26.91 -10.22
N VAL A 75 15.78 -27.01 -11.36
CA VAL A 75 14.34 -27.28 -11.42
C VAL A 75 14.16 -28.74 -11.82
N PRO A 76 13.30 -29.53 -11.15
CA PRO A 76 13.03 -30.92 -11.56
C PRO A 76 12.57 -31.01 -13.02
N PRO A 77 12.87 -32.11 -13.72
CA PRO A 77 12.46 -32.31 -15.10
C PRO A 77 10.95 -32.06 -15.29
N ALA A 78 10.60 -31.57 -16.49
CA ALA A 78 9.20 -31.36 -16.84
C ALA A 78 8.44 -32.69 -16.90
N ASN A 79 7.13 -32.64 -16.74
CA ASN A 79 6.25 -33.78 -17.01
C ASN A 79 6.19 -34.00 -18.52
N GLU A 80 5.98 -35.25 -18.97
CA GLU A 80 5.93 -35.58 -20.40
C GLU A 80 4.70 -35.03 -21.13
N SER A 81 3.55 -35.01 -20.43
CA SER A 81 2.25 -34.75 -21.08
C SER A 81 1.43 -33.62 -20.47
N SER A 82 1.85 -33.05 -19.35
CA SER A 82 1.10 -32.00 -18.64
C SER A 82 1.96 -30.81 -18.26
N VAL A 83 1.34 -29.64 -18.19
CA VAL A 83 1.95 -28.44 -17.60
C VAL A 83 2.05 -28.63 -16.09
N ARG A 84 3.17 -28.25 -15.50
CA ARG A 84 3.40 -28.26 -14.06
C ARG A 84 3.64 -26.83 -13.56
N LEU A 85 3.09 -26.49 -12.41
CA LEU A 85 3.33 -25.23 -11.74
C LEU A 85 4.20 -25.46 -10.51
N ASP A 86 5.43 -24.94 -10.52
CA ASP A 86 6.34 -24.99 -9.37
C ASP A 86 6.45 -23.63 -8.71
N LEU A 87 6.82 -23.61 -7.42
CA LEU A 87 7.02 -22.40 -6.66
C LEU A 87 8.48 -22.29 -6.20
N ILE A 88 9.13 -21.17 -6.50
CA ILE A 88 10.45 -20.84 -5.96
C ILE A 88 10.25 -20.10 -4.64
N VAL A 89 10.87 -20.58 -3.58
CA VAL A 89 10.72 -20.02 -2.23
C VAL A 89 12.07 -19.74 -1.56
N ALA A 90 12.07 -18.79 -0.63
CA ALA A 90 13.06 -18.78 0.43
C ALA A 90 12.42 -19.43 1.66
N ARG A 91 13.08 -20.49 2.17
CA ARG A 91 12.59 -21.34 3.25
C ARG A 91 13.47 -21.22 4.47
N ALA A 92 12.86 -20.95 5.63
CA ALA A 92 13.47 -21.10 6.95
C ALA A 92 13.03 -22.44 7.56
N ASP A 93 13.98 -23.31 7.81
CA ASP A 93 13.80 -24.58 8.52
C ASP A 93 14.35 -24.44 9.95
N PHE A 94 13.44 -24.40 10.92
CA PHE A 94 13.78 -24.20 12.31
C PHE A 94 14.33 -25.48 12.98
N VAL A 95 13.99 -26.64 12.45
CA VAL A 95 14.50 -27.93 12.94
C VAL A 95 15.96 -28.10 12.55
N ASN A 96 16.25 -27.92 11.25
CA ASN A 96 17.62 -28.02 10.72
C ASN A 96 18.42 -26.73 10.88
N ARG A 97 17.80 -25.65 11.40
CA ARG A 97 18.44 -24.36 11.68
C ARG A 97 19.10 -23.76 10.43
N LYS A 98 18.40 -23.78 9.30
CA LYS A 98 18.89 -23.38 7.99
C LYS A 98 17.87 -22.45 7.29
N VAL A 99 18.38 -21.50 6.50
CA VAL A 99 17.58 -20.78 5.50
C VAL A 99 18.17 -21.09 4.12
N SER A 100 17.31 -21.45 3.16
CA SER A 100 17.70 -21.88 1.82
C SER A 100 16.72 -21.38 0.76
N PHE A 101 17.16 -21.40 -0.50
CA PHE A 101 16.25 -21.26 -1.65
C PHE A 101 15.89 -22.66 -2.16
N GLU A 102 14.61 -22.89 -2.43
CA GLU A 102 14.12 -24.20 -2.84
C GLU A 102 13.06 -24.10 -3.94
N VAL A 103 12.97 -25.19 -4.71
CA VAL A 103 11.88 -25.40 -5.65
C VAL A 103 10.85 -26.31 -4.99
N VAL A 104 9.67 -25.78 -4.75
CA VAL A 104 8.52 -26.58 -4.32
C VAL A 104 7.82 -27.07 -5.57
N LYS A 105 8.01 -28.36 -5.88
CA LYS A 105 7.41 -29.00 -7.06
C LYS A 105 5.89 -29.07 -6.88
N GLY A 106 5.16 -28.63 -7.90
CA GLY A 106 3.72 -28.82 -7.98
C GLY A 106 3.31 -30.23 -8.35
N ASP A 107 2.02 -30.48 -8.29
CA ASP A 107 1.44 -31.75 -8.70
C ASP A 107 1.29 -31.86 -10.23
N ASP A 108 0.95 -33.07 -10.68
CA ASP A 108 0.83 -33.37 -12.12
C ASP A 108 -0.52 -32.90 -12.71
N ILE A 109 -1.40 -32.32 -11.90
CA ILE A 109 -2.69 -31.72 -12.33
C ILE A 109 -2.60 -30.21 -12.52
N GLY A 110 -1.41 -29.62 -12.35
CA GLY A 110 -1.16 -28.20 -12.59
C GLY A 110 -1.64 -27.27 -11.47
N SER A 111 -1.81 -27.76 -10.25
CA SER A 111 -2.09 -26.88 -9.11
C SER A 111 -0.81 -26.24 -8.58
N LEU A 112 -0.88 -24.95 -8.26
CA LEU A 112 0.23 -24.20 -7.70
C LEU A 112 0.42 -24.54 -6.22
N PRO A 113 1.62 -24.96 -5.77
CA PRO A 113 1.93 -25.16 -4.36
C PRO A 113 1.75 -23.87 -3.57
N LYS A 114 1.30 -24.00 -2.33
CA LYS A 114 1.23 -22.88 -1.40
C LYS A 114 2.49 -22.84 -0.54
N PRO A 115 3.03 -21.65 -0.23
CA PRO A 115 4.10 -21.52 0.73
C PRO A 115 3.71 -22.12 2.09
N VAL A 116 4.62 -22.86 2.69
CA VAL A 116 4.41 -23.47 4.02
C VAL A 116 4.58 -22.40 5.11
N ASP A 117 3.65 -22.37 6.04
CA ASP A 117 3.72 -21.53 7.25
C ASP A 117 3.32 -22.36 8.48
N THR A 118 4.32 -22.95 9.11
CA THR A 118 4.17 -23.79 10.32
C THR A 118 5.14 -23.34 11.41
N SER A 119 5.08 -23.97 12.57
CA SER A 119 6.05 -23.74 13.65
C SER A 119 7.47 -24.19 13.32
N THR A 120 7.63 -25.13 12.36
CA THR A 120 8.93 -25.73 12.00
C THR A 120 9.47 -25.25 10.67
N ILE A 121 8.62 -24.82 9.75
CA ILE A 121 9.00 -24.34 8.42
C ILE A 121 8.19 -23.09 8.09
N LYS A 122 8.90 -22.07 7.62
CA LYS A 122 8.28 -20.88 7.02
C LYS A 122 8.86 -20.61 5.64
N GLU A 123 8.00 -20.21 4.71
CA GLU A 123 8.37 -19.91 3.34
C GLU A 123 7.82 -18.57 2.89
N ILE A 124 8.59 -17.87 2.08
CA ILE A 124 8.12 -16.74 1.30
C ILE A 124 8.29 -17.04 -0.19
N PRO A 125 7.31 -16.72 -1.04
CA PRO A 125 7.41 -16.92 -2.48
C PRO A 125 8.37 -15.91 -3.10
N LEU A 126 9.12 -16.36 -4.12
CA LEU A 126 9.96 -15.52 -4.98
C LEU A 126 9.44 -15.51 -6.42
N ALA A 127 9.12 -16.67 -6.98
CA ALA A 127 8.56 -16.78 -8.33
C ALA A 127 7.71 -18.03 -8.48
N THR A 128 6.74 -17.97 -9.37
CA THR A 128 6.01 -19.14 -9.87
C THR A 128 6.58 -19.52 -11.22
N LEU A 129 6.81 -20.82 -11.45
CA LEU A 129 7.24 -21.37 -12.71
C LEU A 129 6.09 -22.10 -13.39
N SER A 130 5.79 -21.74 -14.63
CA SER A 130 4.87 -22.49 -15.49
C SER A 130 5.71 -23.34 -16.46
N ILE A 131 5.83 -24.63 -16.18
CA ILE A 131 6.72 -25.55 -16.90
C ILE A 131 5.87 -26.32 -17.93
N PRO A 132 6.02 -26.04 -19.24
CA PRO A 132 5.31 -26.78 -20.28
C PRO A 132 5.67 -28.28 -20.28
N ALA A 133 4.76 -29.08 -20.82
CA ALA A 133 5.03 -30.49 -21.05
C ALA A 133 6.32 -30.69 -21.87
N ALA A 134 7.11 -31.69 -21.50
CA ALA A 134 8.38 -32.05 -22.16
C ALA A 134 9.38 -30.90 -22.31
N ALA A 135 9.27 -29.84 -21.50
CA ALA A 135 10.23 -28.74 -21.55
C ALA A 135 11.63 -29.18 -21.13
N THR A 136 12.63 -28.80 -21.92
CA THR A 136 14.05 -29.10 -21.65
C THR A 136 14.80 -27.92 -21.03
N LYS A 137 14.13 -26.75 -20.95
CA LYS A 137 14.64 -25.52 -20.34
C LYS A 137 13.55 -24.64 -19.84
N ILE A 138 13.88 -23.78 -18.89
CA ILE A 138 13.03 -22.70 -18.40
C ILE A 138 13.34 -21.43 -19.19
N LYS A 139 12.32 -20.81 -19.75
CA LYS A 139 12.42 -19.54 -20.46
C LYS A 139 11.86 -18.40 -19.61
N THR A 140 12.14 -17.15 -20.00
CA THR A 140 11.66 -15.96 -19.29
C THR A 140 10.14 -15.91 -19.19
N GLU A 141 9.42 -16.30 -20.26
CA GLU A 141 7.96 -16.34 -20.28
C GLU A 141 7.35 -17.38 -19.32
N ASN A 142 8.17 -18.32 -18.82
CA ASN A 142 7.74 -19.34 -17.85
C ASN A 142 7.85 -18.87 -16.39
N ILE A 143 8.45 -17.71 -16.16
CA ILE A 143 8.73 -17.19 -14.81
C ILE A 143 7.80 -16.02 -14.52
N HIS A 144 7.04 -16.14 -13.44
CA HIS A 144 6.14 -15.09 -12.95
C HIS A 144 6.63 -14.62 -11.59
N ASP A 145 6.95 -13.34 -11.47
CA ASP A 145 7.38 -12.72 -10.21
C ASP A 145 6.28 -12.84 -9.15
N SER A 146 6.60 -13.46 -8.03
CA SER A 146 5.69 -13.65 -6.89
C SER A 146 6.32 -13.15 -5.59
N ARG A 147 7.38 -12.31 -5.68
CA ARG A 147 8.09 -11.82 -4.51
C ARG A 147 7.17 -11.04 -3.59
N LYS A 148 7.12 -11.45 -2.35
CA LYS A 148 6.57 -10.64 -1.28
C LYS A 148 7.70 -9.76 -0.72
N PHE A 149 7.52 -8.45 -0.73
CA PHE A 149 8.50 -7.54 -0.17
C PHE A 149 8.25 -7.31 1.32
N ALA A 150 9.34 -7.24 2.08
CA ALA A 150 9.27 -6.87 3.48
C ALA A 150 8.79 -5.43 3.65
N THR A 151 7.97 -5.21 4.65
CA THR A 151 7.47 -3.90 5.04
C THR A 151 7.86 -3.62 6.49
N ILE A 152 8.18 -2.36 6.79
CA ILE A 152 8.38 -1.92 8.17
C ILE A 152 6.98 -1.59 8.71
N THR A 153 6.51 -2.40 9.65
CA THR A 153 5.12 -2.38 10.15
C THR A 153 4.84 -1.20 11.09
N ASN A 154 5.87 -0.63 11.71
CA ASN A 154 5.73 0.48 12.67
C ASN A 154 6.41 1.78 12.25
N LEU A 155 6.68 1.99 10.96
CA LEU A 155 6.69 3.37 10.50
C LEU A 155 5.30 3.92 10.80
N GLN A 156 5.20 5.07 11.42
CA GLN A 156 3.96 5.78 11.74
C GLN A 156 3.15 6.08 10.47
N ASN A 157 2.74 5.02 9.80
CA ASN A 157 1.76 5.04 8.73
C ASN A 157 0.42 4.77 9.40
N SER A 158 -0.05 5.71 10.20
CA SER A 158 -1.41 5.63 10.67
C SER A 158 -2.33 5.93 9.50
N ALA A 159 -2.93 4.89 8.94
CA ALA A 159 -4.08 5.07 8.08
C ALA A 159 -5.31 5.10 8.97
N THR A 160 -5.87 6.26 9.18
CA THR A 160 -7.14 6.41 9.90
C THR A 160 -8.25 6.62 8.88
N GLU A 161 -9.31 5.84 8.99
CA GLU A 161 -10.48 5.98 8.13
C GLU A 161 -11.68 6.41 8.99
N TYR A 162 -12.31 7.51 8.61
CA TYR A 162 -13.54 8.01 9.22
C TYR A 162 -14.67 7.84 8.22
N GLU A 163 -15.79 7.31 8.67
CA GLU A 163 -16.98 7.17 7.87
C GLU A 163 -18.14 7.92 8.54
N SER A 164 -18.83 8.76 7.78
CA SER A 164 -20.03 9.45 8.23
C SER A 164 -21.17 9.32 7.20
N LYS A 165 -22.40 9.33 7.70
CA LYS A 165 -23.60 9.43 6.87
C LYS A 165 -24.11 10.88 6.89
N GLY A 166 -24.68 11.31 5.78
CA GLY A 166 -25.28 12.62 5.68
C GLY A 166 -24.28 13.74 5.45
N ALA A 167 -23.71 13.82 4.23
CA ALA A 167 -22.85 14.93 3.86
C ALA A 167 -23.61 16.27 3.92
N VAL A 168 -22.93 17.27 4.44
CA VAL A 168 -23.39 18.66 4.37
C VAL A 168 -22.45 19.42 3.44
N PHE A 169 -23.01 20.01 2.40
CA PHE A 169 -22.30 20.93 1.51
C PHE A 169 -22.70 22.35 1.87
N ALA A 170 -21.73 23.21 2.09
CA ALA A 170 -21.96 24.63 2.31
C ALA A 170 -21.44 25.40 1.09
N SER A 171 -22.25 26.32 0.53
CA SER A 171 -21.72 27.26 -0.44
C SER A 171 -20.86 28.29 0.29
N GLN A 172 -19.68 28.59 -0.27
CA GLN A 172 -18.92 29.77 0.12
C GLN A 172 -19.51 30.97 -0.64
N GLU A 173 -20.15 31.87 0.09
CA GLU A 173 -20.70 33.09 -0.46
C GLU A 173 -19.66 34.23 -0.33
N ALA A 174 -19.86 35.30 -1.12
CA ALA A 174 -19.06 36.50 -0.94
C ALA A 174 -19.25 37.12 0.45
N GLU A 175 -18.28 37.88 0.92
CA GLU A 175 -18.31 38.51 2.24
C GLU A 175 -19.64 39.27 2.47
N GLY A 176 -20.41 38.82 3.46
CA GLY A 176 -21.71 39.36 3.80
C GLY A 176 -22.93 38.53 3.40
N ASP A 177 -22.77 37.50 2.60
CA ASP A 177 -23.88 36.62 2.22
C ASP A 177 -24.05 35.45 3.21
N THR A 178 -25.29 34.95 3.33
CA THR A 178 -25.57 33.79 4.18
C THR A 178 -25.25 32.49 3.45
N PRO A 179 -24.38 31.62 3.99
CA PRO A 179 -24.07 30.33 3.35
C PRO A 179 -25.33 29.48 3.16
N LYS A 180 -25.49 28.90 1.97
CA LYS A 180 -26.53 27.91 1.70
C LYS A 180 -26.02 26.52 2.03
N PHE A 181 -26.80 25.77 2.82
CA PHE A 181 -26.48 24.41 3.20
C PHE A 181 -27.32 23.43 2.39
N TYR A 182 -26.64 22.42 1.85
CA TYR A 182 -27.25 21.31 1.13
C TYR A 182 -27.00 20.04 1.93
N GLN A 183 -28.05 19.50 2.54
CA GLN A 183 -27.97 18.22 3.25
C GLN A 183 -28.29 17.06 2.29
N VAL A 184 -27.50 16.01 2.34
CA VAL A 184 -27.70 14.78 1.59
C VAL A 184 -27.72 13.60 2.56
N PRO A 185 -28.89 13.30 3.19
CA PRO A 185 -28.99 12.35 4.31
C PRO A 185 -28.48 10.95 3.98
N ASP A 186 -28.66 10.47 2.75
CA ASP A 186 -28.29 9.12 2.32
C ASP A 186 -26.88 9.00 1.75
N SER A 187 -26.13 10.11 1.77
CA SER A 187 -24.74 10.10 1.30
C SER A 187 -23.82 9.43 2.30
N LYS A 188 -22.77 8.80 1.76
CA LYS A 188 -21.67 8.23 2.51
C LYS A 188 -20.43 9.08 2.28
N VAL A 189 -19.84 9.62 3.36
CA VAL A 189 -18.57 10.33 3.32
C VAL A 189 -17.51 9.51 4.02
N THR A 190 -16.42 9.21 3.33
CA THR A 190 -15.25 8.54 3.87
C THR A 190 -14.07 9.49 3.82
N VAL A 191 -13.40 9.68 4.93
CA VAL A 191 -12.14 10.43 5.02
C VAL A 191 -11.04 9.47 5.42
N ARG A 192 -10.03 9.32 4.56
CA ARG A 192 -8.83 8.54 4.84
C ARG A 192 -7.68 9.49 5.07
N VAL A 193 -7.01 9.33 6.20
CA VAL A 193 -5.80 10.07 6.55
C VAL A 193 -4.64 9.09 6.59
N LEU A 194 -3.68 9.27 5.70
CA LEU A 194 -2.41 8.55 5.70
C LEU A 194 -1.32 9.51 6.18
N GLU A 195 -0.69 9.21 7.29
CA GLU A 195 0.44 9.99 7.80
C GLU A 195 1.76 9.32 7.44
N LEU A 196 2.64 10.06 6.75
CA LEU A 196 3.97 9.63 6.35
C LEU A 196 4.99 10.69 6.76
N ASN A 197 5.90 10.34 7.67
CA ASN A 197 6.96 11.25 8.13
C ASN A 197 6.43 12.64 8.56
N GLY A 198 5.31 12.68 9.28
CA GLY A 198 4.69 13.92 9.73
C GLY A 198 3.88 14.66 8.65
N ASN A 199 3.89 14.20 7.40
CA ASN A 199 3.02 14.72 6.35
C ASN A 199 1.72 13.89 6.30
N LYS A 200 0.58 14.56 6.13
CA LYS A 200 -0.72 13.89 6.04
C LYS A 200 -1.22 13.94 4.60
N PHE A 201 -1.61 12.78 4.08
CA PHE A 201 -2.34 12.65 2.83
C PHE A 201 -3.79 12.35 3.19
N VAL A 202 -4.70 13.19 2.76
CA VAL A 202 -6.12 13.10 3.13
C VAL A 202 -6.94 12.89 1.88
N ASP A 203 -7.63 11.76 1.81
CA ASP A 203 -8.61 11.48 0.77
C ASP A 203 -10.02 11.62 1.34
N VAL A 204 -10.81 12.51 0.80
CA VAL A 204 -12.24 12.66 1.10
C VAL A 204 -13.03 12.11 -0.08
N THR A 205 -13.84 11.10 0.17
CA THR A 205 -14.73 10.51 -0.83
C THR A 205 -16.18 10.66 -0.37
N ALA A 206 -17.02 11.26 -1.19
CA ALA A 206 -18.46 11.32 -0.96
C ALA A 206 -19.19 10.52 -2.06
N GLN A 207 -20.08 9.63 -1.66
CA GLN A 207 -20.86 8.78 -2.55
C GLN A 207 -22.36 8.94 -2.25
N ASN A 208 -23.19 8.58 -3.22
CA ASN A 208 -24.63 8.71 -3.12
C ASN A 208 -25.08 10.16 -2.84
N ILE A 209 -24.37 11.12 -3.40
CA ILE A 209 -24.73 12.54 -3.39
C ILE A 209 -25.48 12.83 -4.69
N ASP A 210 -26.65 13.28 -4.66
CA ASP A 210 -27.42 13.68 -5.86
C ASP A 210 -27.88 15.11 -5.66
N ILE A 211 -26.97 16.05 -5.88
CA ILE A 211 -27.20 17.48 -5.67
C ILE A 211 -26.89 18.28 -6.93
N TRP A 212 -27.57 19.38 -7.09
CA TRP A 212 -27.33 20.36 -8.11
C TRP A 212 -26.60 21.56 -7.53
N LEU A 213 -25.39 21.81 -8.01
CA LEU A 213 -24.55 22.93 -7.60
C LEU A 213 -24.65 24.08 -8.61
N GLU A 214 -24.55 25.30 -8.13
CA GLU A 214 -24.50 26.49 -8.99
C GLU A 214 -23.10 26.64 -9.59
N LYS A 215 -23.05 26.90 -10.89
CA LYS A 215 -21.84 27.12 -11.65
C LYS A 215 -21.05 28.34 -11.15
N GLY A 216 -19.74 28.20 -11.01
CA GLY A 216 -18.84 29.27 -10.60
C GLY A 216 -18.86 29.56 -9.09
N LYS A 217 -19.61 28.79 -8.31
CA LYS A 217 -19.63 28.92 -6.85
C LYS A 217 -18.65 27.95 -6.20
N SER A 218 -18.08 28.39 -5.09
CA SER A 218 -17.25 27.54 -4.23
C SER A 218 -18.12 26.82 -3.21
N TYR A 219 -17.78 25.57 -2.93
CA TYR A 219 -18.48 24.73 -1.97
C TYR A 219 -17.47 24.08 -1.03
N GLU A 220 -17.90 23.83 0.19
CA GLU A 220 -17.17 23.07 1.18
C GLU A 220 -17.98 21.84 1.57
N ILE A 221 -17.33 20.68 1.60
CA ILE A 221 -17.90 19.49 2.22
C ILE A 221 -17.54 19.49 3.69
N LYS A 222 -18.53 19.37 4.58
CA LYS A 222 -18.35 19.28 6.04
C LYS A 222 -18.52 17.82 6.47
N PRO A 223 -17.46 17.02 6.47
CA PRO A 223 -17.53 15.71 7.09
C PRO A 223 -17.65 15.89 8.60
N LEU A 224 -18.46 15.05 9.24
CA LEU A 224 -18.49 14.94 10.69
C LEU A 224 -17.18 14.27 11.14
N MET A 225 -16.15 15.07 11.34
CA MET A 225 -14.88 14.62 11.89
C MET A 225 -14.76 15.05 13.36
N PRO A 226 -14.07 14.25 14.20
CA PRO A 226 -13.71 14.70 15.53
C PRO A 226 -12.94 16.02 15.43
N SER A 227 -13.39 17.02 16.15
CA SER A 227 -12.77 18.34 16.19
C SER A 227 -11.33 18.20 16.69
N GLY A 228 -10.34 18.63 15.91
CA GLY A 228 -8.98 18.83 16.37
C GLY A 228 -7.85 18.19 15.57
N GLU A 229 -8.11 17.21 14.70
CA GLU A 229 -7.00 16.43 14.09
C GLU A 229 -6.45 16.97 12.75
N LEU A 230 -7.11 17.93 12.10
CA LEU A 230 -6.71 18.40 10.77
C LEU A 230 -6.53 19.92 10.69
N TYR A 231 -5.82 20.51 11.66
CA TYR A 231 -5.45 21.93 11.59
C TYR A 231 -4.12 22.14 10.83
N GLN A 232 -4.11 21.87 9.53
CA GLN A 232 -2.94 22.14 8.67
C GLN A 232 -3.42 22.76 7.35
N ILE A 233 -2.68 23.74 6.85
CA ILE A 233 -3.00 24.38 5.57
C ILE A 233 -2.68 23.39 4.45
N PRO A 234 -3.64 23.01 3.59
CA PRO A 234 -3.36 22.14 2.46
C PRO A 234 -2.41 22.86 1.48
N ARG A 235 -1.33 22.18 1.11
CA ARG A 235 -0.34 22.69 0.13
C ARG A 235 -0.60 22.19 -1.29
N PHE A 236 -1.29 21.05 -1.40
CA PHE A 236 -1.70 20.47 -2.67
C PHE A 236 -3.09 19.87 -2.53
N ALA A 237 -3.96 20.14 -3.48
CA ALA A 237 -5.24 19.45 -3.58
C ALA A 237 -5.46 19.06 -5.04
N THR A 238 -5.87 17.81 -5.26
CA THR A 238 -6.38 17.34 -6.54
C THR A 238 -7.83 16.91 -6.35
N VAL A 239 -8.70 17.34 -7.23
CA VAL A 239 -10.09 16.88 -7.26
C VAL A 239 -10.27 16.01 -8.48
N VAL A 240 -10.74 14.80 -8.27
CA VAL A 240 -11.13 13.91 -9.35
C VAL A 240 -12.64 13.88 -9.40
N PRO A 241 -13.27 14.46 -10.43
CA PRO A 241 -14.71 14.35 -10.60
C PRO A 241 -15.05 12.89 -10.91
N MET A 242 -15.99 12.33 -10.18
CA MET A 242 -16.56 11.03 -10.50
C MET A 242 -17.90 11.26 -11.20
N TYR A 243 -17.96 10.89 -12.46
CA TYR A 243 -19.08 11.16 -13.35
C TYR A 243 -20.38 10.44 -12.97
N GLY A 244 -21.48 11.14 -13.08
CA GLY A 244 -22.84 10.61 -13.20
C GLY A 244 -23.41 11.00 -14.55
N GLY A 245 -23.31 10.15 -15.50
CA GLY A 245 -24.30 9.78 -16.49
C GLY A 245 -24.77 10.74 -17.59
N ASN A 246 -24.06 11.81 -18.05
CA ASN A 246 -24.42 12.49 -19.29
C ASN A 246 -23.23 12.98 -20.13
N GLY A 247 -22.03 12.46 -19.93
CA GLY A 247 -20.95 12.60 -20.92
C GLY A 247 -20.34 14.00 -21.11
N GLN A 248 -20.62 14.96 -20.24
CA GLN A 248 -19.98 16.26 -20.23
C GLN A 248 -19.03 16.38 -19.05
N ALA A 249 -17.83 16.87 -19.34
CA ALA A 249 -16.77 17.06 -18.35
C ALA A 249 -17.04 18.34 -17.55
N ASP A 250 -17.65 18.18 -16.38
CA ASP A 250 -17.72 19.26 -15.41
C ASP A 250 -16.41 19.27 -14.61
N TYR A 251 -15.70 20.38 -14.62
CA TYR A 251 -14.46 20.54 -13.87
C TYR A 251 -14.77 20.96 -12.44
N ILE A 252 -14.23 20.18 -11.49
CA ILE A 252 -14.24 20.55 -10.09
C ILE A 252 -12.78 20.82 -9.69
N GLY A 253 -12.49 22.07 -9.38
CA GLY A 253 -11.17 22.49 -8.91
C GLY A 253 -11.11 22.56 -7.38
N PRO A 254 -9.94 22.36 -6.76
CA PRO A 254 -9.80 22.54 -5.33
C PRO A 254 -9.93 24.03 -4.97
N ALA A 255 -10.66 24.33 -3.91
CA ALA A 255 -10.65 25.64 -3.28
C ALA A 255 -9.93 25.52 -1.94
N VAL A 256 -8.95 26.38 -1.73
CA VAL A 256 -8.21 26.47 -0.48
C VAL A 256 -8.48 27.82 0.14
N ASP A 257 -9.13 27.82 1.30
CA ASP A 257 -9.23 29.02 2.12
C ASP A 257 -8.22 28.94 3.27
N SER A 258 -7.37 29.94 3.38
CA SER A 258 -6.32 30.05 4.41
C SER A 258 -6.64 31.10 5.49
N SER A 259 -7.82 31.69 5.48
CA SER A 259 -8.12 32.85 6.30
C SER A 259 -8.26 32.54 7.79
N ASP A 260 -8.66 31.32 8.16
CA ASP A 260 -8.93 30.94 9.55
C ASP A 260 -8.02 29.84 10.13
N ASN A 261 -6.94 29.47 9.45
CA ASN A 261 -6.02 28.37 9.82
C ASN A 261 -6.69 26.97 9.97
N ARG A 262 -7.87 26.77 9.40
CA ARG A 262 -8.56 25.48 9.38
C ARG A 262 -8.41 24.79 8.03
N THR A 263 -8.52 23.46 8.04
CA THR A 263 -8.56 22.69 6.79
C THR A 263 -10.00 22.67 6.27
N HIS A 264 -10.23 23.38 5.18
CA HIS A 264 -11.50 23.33 4.47
C HIS A 264 -11.38 22.38 3.30
N PHE A 265 -12.32 21.46 3.19
CA PHE A 265 -12.43 20.57 2.03
C PHE A 265 -13.27 21.24 0.96
N GLY A 266 -12.71 22.32 0.40
CA GLY A 266 -13.38 23.16 -0.57
C GLY A 266 -13.17 22.66 -1.99
N PHE A 267 -14.14 22.92 -2.85
CA PHE A 267 -14.05 22.74 -4.29
C PHE A 267 -14.89 23.81 -5.02
N ILE A 268 -14.52 24.06 -6.26
CA ILE A 268 -15.25 25.00 -7.14
C ILE A 268 -15.88 24.18 -8.25
N ALA A 269 -17.16 24.39 -8.49
CA ALA A 269 -17.88 23.78 -9.59
C ALA A 269 -17.68 24.61 -10.87
N TYR A 270 -16.95 24.08 -11.84
CA TYR A 270 -16.76 24.68 -13.16
C TYR A 270 -17.46 23.87 -14.23
N ASP A 271 -18.02 24.56 -15.23
CA ASP A 271 -18.51 23.97 -16.46
C ASP A 271 -18.00 24.82 -17.64
N GLU A 272 -17.38 24.21 -18.62
CA GLU A 272 -16.95 24.90 -19.83
C GLU A 272 -18.13 25.19 -20.80
N SER A 273 -19.28 24.51 -20.60
CA SER A 273 -20.45 24.76 -21.39
C SER A 273 -21.08 26.10 -21.01
N THR A 274 -21.39 26.90 -22.00
CA THR A 274 -22.02 28.26 -21.84
C THR A 274 -23.50 28.21 -21.49
N THR A 275 -24.13 27.02 -21.45
CA THR A 275 -25.59 26.88 -21.47
C THR A 275 -26.25 26.41 -20.15
N GLY A 276 -25.50 26.03 -19.14
CA GLY A 276 -26.08 25.55 -17.86
C GLY A 276 -25.75 26.44 -16.66
N LYS A 277 -26.73 26.67 -15.77
CA LYS A 277 -26.51 27.36 -14.49
C LYS A 277 -26.21 26.43 -13.34
N LYS A 278 -26.37 25.10 -13.52
CA LYS A 278 -26.25 24.09 -12.46
C LYS A 278 -25.52 22.86 -12.95
N ILE A 279 -24.73 22.28 -12.06
CA ILE A 279 -23.96 21.06 -12.26
C ILE A 279 -24.51 19.98 -11.32
N ARG A 280 -24.77 18.79 -11.84
CA ARG A 280 -25.21 17.63 -11.05
C ARG A 280 -24.00 16.89 -10.53
N LEU A 281 -23.91 16.71 -9.21
CA LEU A 281 -22.85 15.97 -8.54
C LEU A 281 -23.42 14.71 -7.93
N SER A 282 -22.95 13.53 -8.38
CA SER A 282 -23.38 12.22 -7.85
C SER A 282 -22.34 11.57 -6.93
N ALA A 283 -21.06 11.88 -7.13
CA ALA A 283 -19.97 11.48 -6.26
C ALA A 283 -18.83 12.51 -6.34
N LEU A 284 -18.02 12.56 -5.30
CA LEU A 284 -16.86 13.46 -5.18
C LEU A 284 -15.70 12.74 -4.56
N LYS A 285 -14.50 12.89 -5.10
CA LYS A 285 -13.25 12.53 -4.45
C LYS A 285 -12.32 13.73 -4.46
N ILE A 286 -11.82 14.11 -3.29
CA ILE A 286 -10.85 15.18 -3.11
C ILE A 286 -9.66 14.61 -2.35
N SER A 287 -8.45 14.82 -2.87
CA SER A 287 -7.22 14.40 -2.21
C SER A 287 -6.40 15.63 -1.84
N TYR A 288 -5.92 15.68 -0.60
CA TYR A 288 -5.10 16.75 -0.06
C TYR A 288 -3.78 16.20 0.44
N MET A 289 -2.72 16.98 0.28
CA MET A 289 -1.44 16.78 0.94
C MET A 289 -1.22 17.89 1.95
N LEU A 290 -1.15 17.54 3.22
CA LEU A 290 -0.89 18.45 4.34
C LEU A 290 0.57 18.27 4.76
N LEU A 291 1.38 19.31 4.62
CA LEU A 291 2.79 19.29 5.02
C LEU A 291 2.90 19.67 6.50
N ASN A 292 3.83 19.03 7.20
CA ASN A 292 4.16 19.43 8.57
C ASN A 292 4.66 20.88 8.61
N LYS A 293 4.15 21.68 9.57
CA LYS A 293 4.52 23.10 9.73
C LYS A 293 6.02 23.33 9.93
N GLU A 294 6.76 22.34 10.40
CA GLU A 294 8.19 22.43 10.67
C GLU A 294 9.08 22.27 9.43
N GLN A 295 8.56 21.77 8.33
CA GLN A 295 9.30 21.69 7.07
C GLN A 295 9.23 23.03 6.33
N LYS A 296 10.19 23.92 6.62
CA LYS A 296 10.47 25.06 5.75
C LYS A 296 11.03 24.52 4.43
N LEU A 297 10.27 24.68 3.34
CA LEU A 297 10.83 24.52 2.00
C LEU A 297 11.87 25.62 1.82
N THR A 298 13.14 25.28 1.95
CA THR A 298 14.25 26.12 1.47
C THR A 298 14.31 25.92 -0.03
N TYR A 299 13.98 26.96 -0.78
CA TYR A 299 14.21 27.06 -2.24
C TYR A 299 15.69 27.32 -2.51
#